data_7172a4c729b21539f46eeffc19792a07
#
_entry.id   7172a4c729b21539f46eeffc19792a07
#
_cell.length_a   1.000
_cell.length_b   1.000
_cell.length_c   1.000
_cell.angle_alpha   90.00
_cell.angle_beta   90.00
_cell.angle_gamma   90.00
#
_symmetry.space_group_name_H-M   'P 1'
#
loop_
_entity.id
_entity.type
_entity.pdbx_description
1 polymer ?
#
loop_
_entity_poly.entity_id
_entity_poly.type
_entity_poly.pdbx_seq_one_letter_code
_entity_poly.pdbx_strand_id
1 'polypeptide(L)'
;IPAARAFLDEADALRRDGGHCGTPDESPACKVEARYLYQVFRNTPKESVLAQALFGFELASIDPRVAGINLVGSEDNYAAMADYADHMKIFQFVRGLYPNVQVSMHAGELTLGLVSPEGLCCHVRQAVEVAGTDRIGHGVDVMYEEAPEKLLKDVAAKQVLVEINLTSNEDVLGVS
;
A
#
# COMPACT_ATOMS: atom_id res chain seq x y z
N ILE A 1 5.82 2.11 19.28
CA ILE A 1 6.92 2.69 18.51
C ILE A 1 8.29 2.15 18.92
N PRO A 2 8.75 2.18 20.19
CA PRO A 2 10.10 1.68 20.53
C PRO A 2 10.35 0.23 20.08
N ALA A 3 9.41 -0.67 20.30
CA ALA A 3 9.55 -2.08 19.89
C ALA A 3 9.66 -2.24 18.35
N ALA A 4 8.91 -1.45 17.58
CA ALA A 4 9.00 -1.49 16.11
C ALA A 4 10.38 -1.00 15.62
N ARG A 5 10.91 0.06 16.23
CA ARG A 5 12.26 0.54 15.89
C ARG A 5 13.34 -0.47 16.26
N ALA A 6 13.22 -1.10 17.43
CA ALA A 6 14.15 -2.18 17.83
C ALA A 6 14.11 -3.35 16.83
N PHE A 7 12.94 -3.72 16.32
CA PHE A 7 12.81 -4.72 15.27
C PHE A 7 13.50 -4.31 13.97
N LEU A 8 13.36 -3.05 13.55
CA LEU A 8 14.08 -2.52 12.38
C LEU A 8 15.60 -2.50 12.59
N ASP A 9 16.06 -2.18 13.80
CA ASP A 9 17.49 -2.22 14.16
C ASP A 9 18.03 -3.63 14.06
N GLU A 10 17.29 -4.63 14.56
CA GLU A 10 17.65 -6.06 14.47
C GLU A 10 17.67 -6.53 13.00
N ALA A 11 16.67 -6.19 12.21
CA ALA A 11 16.61 -6.53 10.79
C ALA A 11 17.81 -5.95 10.01
N ASP A 12 18.17 -4.71 10.26
CA ASP A 12 19.36 -4.08 9.66
C ASP A 12 20.64 -4.75 10.12
N ALA A 13 20.75 -5.11 11.40
CA ALA A 13 21.93 -5.83 11.95
C ALA A 13 22.09 -7.19 11.29
N LEU A 14 21.03 -7.98 11.20
CA LEU A 14 21.04 -9.31 10.54
C LEU A 14 21.43 -9.20 9.05
N ARG A 15 20.89 -8.21 8.32
CA ARG A 15 21.24 -7.96 6.92
C ARG A 15 22.71 -7.62 6.75
N ARG A 16 23.27 -6.78 7.62
CA ARG A 16 24.67 -6.35 7.59
C ARG A 16 25.61 -7.50 7.97
N ASP A 17 25.23 -8.29 8.96
CA ASP A 17 26.02 -9.48 9.40
C ASP A 17 26.03 -10.54 8.30
N GLY A 18 24.87 -10.89 7.74
CA GLY A 18 24.76 -11.86 6.63
C GLY A 18 25.49 -11.44 5.36
N GLY A 19 25.66 -10.13 5.15
CA GLY A 19 26.43 -9.56 4.03
C GLY A 19 27.92 -9.38 4.32
N HIS A 20 28.39 -9.69 5.55
CA HIS A 20 29.75 -9.39 6.02
C HIS A 20 30.16 -7.93 5.83
N CYS A 21 29.20 -7.00 6.03
CA CYS A 21 29.39 -5.59 5.74
C CYS A 21 30.49 -4.95 6.60
N GLY A 22 31.40 -4.25 5.95
CA GLY A 22 32.58 -3.63 6.59
C GLY A 22 33.77 -4.57 6.75
N THR A 23 33.75 -5.75 6.15
CA THR A 23 34.88 -6.70 6.10
C THR A 23 35.50 -6.80 4.70
N PRO A 24 36.69 -7.40 4.55
CA PRO A 24 37.28 -7.63 3.22
C PRO A 24 36.43 -8.50 2.27
N ASP A 25 35.56 -9.34 2.84
CA ASP A 25 34.67 -10.25 2.11
C ASP A 25 33.24 -9.67 1.97
N GLU A 26 33.11 -8.34 2.02
CA GLU A 26 31.84 -7.64 1.95
C GLU A 26 31.06 -7.96 0.66
N SER A 27 29.81 -8.40 0.84
CA SER A 27 28.87 -8.61 -0.27
C SER A 27 28.47 -7.29 -0.94
N PRO A 28 28.26 -7.26 -2.28
CA PRO A 28 27.69 -6.11 -2.98
C PRO A 28 26.33 -5.68 -2.42
N ALA A 29 25.59 -6.58 -1.77
CA ALA A 29 24.30 -6.29 -1.10
C ALA A 29 24.44 -5.29 0.05
N CYS A 30 25.63 -5.11 0.63
CA CYS A 30 25.89 -4.11 1.67
C CYS A 30 25.70 -2.66 1.18
N LYS A 31 25.81 -2.44 -0.13
CA LYS A 31 25.59 -1.13 -0.77
C LYS A 31 24.13 -0.83 -1.06
N VAL A 32 23.24 -1.82 -0.89
CA VAL A 32 21.80 -1.65 -1.09
C VAL A 32 21.19 -0.99 0.15
N GLU A 33 20.49 0.11 -0.08
CA GLU A 33 19.71 0.78 0.96
C GLU A 33 18.32 0.13 1.05
N ALA A 34 18.00 -0.49 2.20
CA ALA A 34 16.68 -1.05 2.44
C ALA A 34 15.73 0.02 2.99
N ARG A 35 14.52 0.08 2.44
CA ARG A 35 13.40 0.87 2.93
C ARG A 35 12.20 -0.05 3.15
N TYR A 36 11.38 0.30 4.12
CA TYR A 36 10.22 -0.52 4.52
C TYR A 36 8.93 0.24 4.27
N LEU A 37 7.87 -0.51 3.92
CA LEU A 37 6.49 -0.02 3.97
C LEU A 37 5.79 -0.69 5.15
N TYR A 38 5.17 0.12 6.02
CA TYR A 38 4.32 -0.43 7.05
C TYR A 38 3.00 -0.92 6.44
N GLN A 39 2.64 -2.18 6.70
CA GLN A 39 1.43 -2.78 6.13
C GLN A 39 0.25 -2.61 7.08
N VAL A 40 -0.86 -2.09 6.55
CA VAL A 40 -2.17 -1.98 7.20
C VAL A 40 -3.08 -3.02 6.57
N PHE A 41 -3.55 -3.98 7.35
CA PHE A 41 -4.38 -5.08 6.86
C PHE A 41 -5.86 -4.71 6.84
N ARG A 42 -6.45 -4.60 5.63
CA ARG A 42 -7.85 -4.24 5.40
C ARG A 42 -8.87 -5.30 5.84
N ASN A 43 -8.43 -6.57 5.94
CA ASN A 43 -9.28 -7.72 6.29
C ASN A 43 -9.50 -7.86 7.80
N THR A 44 -9.45 -6.76 8.53
CA THR A 44 -9.68 -6.65 9.98
C THR A 44 -10.79 -5.64 10.25
N PRO A 45 -11.42 -5.63 11.45
CA PRO A 45 -12.39 -4.59 11.78
C PRO A 45 -11.84 -3.19 11.55
N LYS A 46 -12.66 -2.26 11.07
CA LYS A 46 -12.24 -0.91 10.69
C LYS A 46 -11.57 -0.11 11.82
N GLU A 47 -11.93 -0.40 13.07
CA GLU A 47 -11.25 0.17 14.24
C GLU A 47 -9.80 -0.30 14.33
N SER A 48 -9.54 -1.56 13.96
CA SER A 48 -8.17 -2.09 13.86
C SER A 48 -7.42 -1.48 12.69
N VAL A 49 -8.08 -1.25 11.56
CA VAL A 49 -7.48 -0.53 10.40
C VAL A 49 -7.08 0.89 10.82
N LEU A 50 -7.93 1.62 11.55
CA LEU A 50 -7.61 2.94 12.08
C LEU A 50 -6.40 2.88 13.04
N ALA A 51 -6.38 1.93 13.96
CA ALA A 51 -5.27 1.78 14.91
C ALA A 51 -3.95 1.45 14.20
N GLN A 52 -3.97 0.54 13.22
CA GLN A 52 -2.80 0.20 12.40
C GLN A 52 -2.33 1.41 11.58
N ALA A 53 -3.25 2.15 10.96
CA ALA A 53 -2.92 3.35 10.20
C ALA A 53 -2.26 4.41 11.09
N LEU A 54 -2.86 4.75 12.22
CA LEU A 54 -2.27 5.72 13.18
C LEU A 54 -0.86 5.30 13.62
N PHE A 55 -0.69 4.02 13.97
CA PHE A 55 0.61 3.50 14.37
C PHE A 55 1.65 3.58 13.23
N GLY A 56 1.26 3.16 12.02
CA GLY A 56 2.15 3.14 10.87
C GLY A 56 2.57 4.56 10.45
N PHE A 57 1.63 5.49 10.38
CA PHE A 57 1.92 6.89 10.03
C PHE A 57 2.82 7.55 11.07
N GLU A 58 2.57 7.34 12.38
CA GLU A 58 3.46 7.82 13.43
C GLU A 58 4.87 7.24 13.27
N LEU A 59 4.99 5.91 13.04
CA LEU A 59 6.29 5.26 12.84
C LEU A 59 7.02 5.84 11.62
N ALA A 60 6.33 5.99 10.48
CA ALA A 60 6.92 6.53 9.25
C ALA A 60 7.33 8.01 9.40
N SER A 61 6.61 8.77 10.24
CA SER A 61 6.94 10.17 10.49
C SER A 61 8.24 10.38 11.28
N ILE A 62 8.68 9.37 12.06
CA ILE A 62 9.83 9.48 12.96
C ILE A 62 11.01 8.56 12.62
N ASP A 63 10.80 7.53 11.79
CA ASP A 63 11.87 6.61 11.37
C ASP A 63 12.01 6.64 9.84
N PRO A 64 13.10 7.23 9.31
CA PRO A 64 13.28 7.41 7.87
C PRO A 64 13.46 6.10 7.09
N ARG A 65 13.65 4.97 7.76
CA ARG A 65 13.68 3.65 7.13
C ARG A 65 12.29 3.21 6.69
N VAL A 66 11.23 3.71 7.33
CA VAL A 66 9.85 3.48 6.92
C VAL A 66 9.45 4.54 5.90
N ALA A 67 9.53 4.17 4.63
CA ALA A 67 9.31 5.09 3.51
C ALA A 67 7.84 5.47 3.32
N GLY A 68 6.91 4.70 3.88
CA GLY A 68 5.48 4.96 3.78
C GLY A 68 4.62 3.82 4.32
N ILE A 69 3.33 3.94 4.03
CA ILE A 69 2.28 3.01 4.47
C ILE A 69 1.73 2.29 3.25
N ASN A 70 1.33 1.03 3.43
CA ASN A 70 0.68 0.25 2.38
C ASN A 70 -0.60 -0.41 2.93
N LEU A 71 -1.75 -0.14 2.31
CA LEU A 71 -2.98 -0.86 2.59
C LEU A 71 -2.97 -2.18 1.82
N VAL A 72 -3.06 -3.31 2.53
CA VAL A 72 -2.88 -4.64 1.97
C VAL A 72 -3.98 -5.63 2.41
N GLY A 73 -3.97 -6.81 1.83
CA GLY A 73 -4.92 -7.89 2.07
C GLY A 73 -5.91 -8.04 0.92
N SER A 74 -6.52 -9.23 0.79
CA SER A 74 -7.44 -9.55 -0.31
C SER A 74 -8.53 -8.50 -0.44
N GLU A 75 -8.62 -7.88 -1.62
CA GLU A 75 -9.54 -6.78 -1.88
C GLU A 75 -10.98 -7.26 -2.05
N ASP A 76 -11.16 -8.47 -2.56
CA ASP A 76 -12.43 -9.18 -2.72
C ASP A 76 -13.02 -9.72 -1.40
N ASN A 77 -12.27 -9.65 -0.30
CA ASN A 77 -12.77 -10.07 1.02
C ASN A 77 -13.99 -9.25 1.43
N TYR A 78 -14.98 -9.90 2.05
CA TYR A 78 -16.23 -9.26 2.45
C TYR A 78 -16.02 -7.98 3.28
N ALA A 79 -15.16 -8.00 4.29
CA ALA A 79 -14.89 -6.83 5.12
C ALA A 79 -14.18 -5.73 4.31
N ALA A 80 -13.24 -6.11 3.44
CA ALA A 80 -12.53 -5.17 2.57
C ALA A 80 -13.49 -4.44 1.63
N MET A 81 -14.41 -5.17 1.00
CA MET A 81 -15.44 -4.61 0.10
C MET A 81 -16.46 -3.75 0.85
N ALA A 82 -16.99 -4.28 1.98
CA ALA A 82 -18.04 -3.59 2.73
C ALA A 82 -17.57 -2.29 3.40
N ASP A 83 -16.35 -2.26 3.90
CA ASP A 83 -15.77 -1.14 4.63
C ASP A 83 -14.83 -0.28 3.78
N TYR A 84 -14.73 -0.51 2.45
CA TYR A 84 -13.75 0.16 1.60
C TYR A 84 -13.80 1.69 1.70
N ALA A 85 -15.00 2.25 1.60
CA ALA A 85 -15.19 3.71 1.70
C ALA A 85 -14.78 4.27 3.08
N ASP A 86 -14.99 3.51 4.15
CA ASP A 86 -14.55 3.90 5.49
C ASP A 86 -13.02 3.78 5.62
N HIS A 87 -12.40 2.76 5.03
CA HIS A 87 -10.94 2.67 4.96
C HIS A 87 -10.33 3.89 4.25
N MET A 88 -10.91 4.34 3.14
CA MET A 88 -10.41 5.53 2.43
C MET A 88 -10.53 6.79 3.29
N LYS A 89 -11.63 6.97 4.04
CA LYS A 89 -11.79 8.08 4.99
C LYS A 89 -10.81 8.01 6.16
N ILE A 90 -10.51 6.80 6.65
CA ILE A 90 -9.47 6.59 7.69
C ILE A 90 -8.12 7.11 7.17
N PHE A 91 -7.72 6.69 5.96
CA PHE A 91 -6.46 7.15 5.39
C PHE A 91 -6.46 8.65 5.13
N GLN A 92 -7.56 9.22 4.61
CA GLN A 92 -7.71 10.66 4.44
C GLN A 92 -7.50 11.41 5.76
N PHE A 93 -8.14 10.96 6.83
CA PHE A 93 -8.02 11.55 8.16
C PHE A 93 -6.59 11.48 8.70
N VAL A 94 -5.98 10.27 8.69
CA VAL A 94 -4.63 10.07 9.25
C VAL A 94 -3.59 10.80 8.42
N ARG A 95 -3.71 10.80 7.08
CA ARG A 95 -2.82 11.58 6.21
C ARG A 95 -2.90 13.08 6.51
N GLY A 96 -4.08 13.58 6.88
CA GLY A 96 -4.24 14.97 7.33
C GLY A 96 -3.43 15.32 8.58
N LEU A 97 -3.18 14.32 9.45
CA LEU A 97 -2.33 14.47 10.64
C LEU A 97 -0.82 14.36 10.29
N TYR A 98 -0.47 13.57 9.26
CA TYR A 98 0.90 13.28 8.85
C TYR A 98 1.11 13.52 7.34
N PRO A 99 1.04 14.79 6.88
CA PRO A 99 0.97 15.11 5.44
C PRO A 99 2.22 14.75 4.63
N ASN A 100 3.34 14.49 5.29
CA ASN A 100 4.61 14.14 4.64
C ASN A 100 4.84 12.62 4.51
N VAL A 101 3.95 11.79 5.06
CA VAL A 101 4.05 10.34 4.96
C VAL A 101 3.46 9.87 3.64
N GLN A 102 4.24 9.09 2.89
CA GLN A 102 3.81 8.53 1.60
C GLN A 102 2.84 7.37 1.80
N VAL A 103 1.85 7.29 0.93
CA VAL A 103 0.79 6.27 0.99
C VAL A 103 0.79 5.44 -0.29
N SER A 104 0.95 4.14 -0.13
CA SER A 104 0.70 3.13 -1.16
C SER A 104 -0.57 2.35 -0.80
N MET A 105 -1.33 1.93 -1.79
CA MET A 105 -2.51 1.10 -1.59
C MET A 105 -2.62 0.03 -2.66
N HIS A 106 -2.96 -1.21 -2.26
CA HIS A 106 -3.52 -2.15 -3.20
C HIS A 106 -4.94 -1.68 -3.51
N ALA A 107 -5.21 -1.33 -4.75
CA ALA A 107 -6.52 -0.89 -5.22
C ALA A 107 -6.73 -1.36 -6.66
N GLY A 108 -7.92 -1.91 -6.91
CA GLY A 108 -8.25 -2.47 -8.21
C GLY A 108 -7.62 -3.84 -8.50
N GLU A 109 -7.31 -4.63 -7.48
CA GLU A 109 -6.96 -6.06 -7.60
C GLU A 109 -8.25 -6.89 -7.71
N LEU A 110 -9.11 -6.50 -8.65
CA LEU A 110 -10.45 -7.05 -8.86
C LEU A 110 -10.71 -7.32 -10.33
N THR A 111 -11.59 -8.30 -10.61
CA THR A 111 -12.02 -8.64 -11.97
C THR A 111 -13.42 -9.18 -11.97
N LEU A 112 -14.08 -9.19 -13.16
CA LEU A 112 -15.36 -9.85 -13.36
C LEU A 112 -15.24 -11.35 -13.06
N GLY A 113 -16.17 -11.86 -12.26
CA GLY A 113 -16.18 -13.26 -11.80
C GLY A 113 -15.56 -13.44 -10.42
N LEU A 114 -14.63 -12.59 -10.00
CA LEU A 114 -14.14 -12.52 -8.62
C LEU A 114 -15.16 -11.76 -7.75
N VAL A 115 -15.62 -10.61 -8.24
CA VAL A 115 -16.66 -9.79 -7.60
C VAL A 115 -17.82 -9.52 -8.59
N SER A 116 -18.95 -9.02 -8.08
CA SER A 116 -20.05 -8.57 -8.93
C SER A 116 -19.67 -7.31 -9.72
N PRO A 117 -20.36 -7.00 -10.85
CA PRO A 117 -20.09 -5.77 -11.61
C PRO A 117 -20.16 -4.50 -10.75
N GLU A 118 -21.06 -4.46 -9.77
CA GLU A 118 -21.20 -3.34 -8.85
C GLU A 118 -19.98 -3.18 -7.93
N GLY A 119 -19.25 -4.27 -7.67
CA GLY A 119 -18.02 -4.27 -6.87
C GLY A 119 -16.82 -3.67 -7.57
N LEU A 120 -16.87 -3.49 -8.90
CA LEU A 120 -15.79 -2.91 -9.72
C LEU A 120 -15.91 -1.38 -9.88
N CYS A 121 -16.76 -0.72 -9.08
CA CYS A 121 -17.20 0.66 -9.35
C CYS A 121 -16.16 1.74 -9.10
N CYS A 122 -15.24 1.57 -8.13
CA CYS A 122 -14.81 2.80 -7.49
C CYS A 122 -13.56 2.69 -6.59
N HIS A 123 -12.87 1.59 -6.56
CA HIS A 123 -11.76 1.38 -5.64
C HIS A 123 -10.54 2.23 -6.00
N VAL A 124 -10.12 2.23 -7.25
CA VAL A 124 -9.01 3.07 -7.72
C VAL A 124 -9.34 4.55 -7.54
N ARG A 125 -10.57 4.96 -7.90
CA ARG A 125 -11.03 6.33 -7.74
C ARG A 125 -10.97 6.79 -6.30
N GLN A 126 -11.54 6.02 -5.38
CA GLN A 126 -11.56 6.40 -3.97
C GLN A 126 -10.15 6.43 -3.35
N ALA A 127 -9.26 5.52 -3.75
CA ALA A 127 -7.87 5.55 -3.34
C ALA A 127 -7.19 6.87 -3.76
N VAL A 128 -7.45 7.36 -4.99
CA VAL A 128 -6.86 8.58 -5.54
C VAL A 128 -7.53 9.85 -5.03
N GLU A 129 -8.87 9.88 -5.01
CA GLU A 129 -9.63 11.11 -4.76
C GLU A 129 -9.93 11.32 -3.27
N VAL A 130 -10.13 10.25 -2.50
CA VAL A 130 -10.47 10.32 -1.07
C VAL A 130 -9.23 10.11 -0.21
N ALA A 131 -8.59 8.95 -0.30
CA ALA A 131 -7.40 8.67 0.51
C ALA A 131 -6.18 9.48 0.08
N GLY A 132 -6.13 9.91 -1.18
CA GLY A 132 -5.05 10.69 -1.74
C GLY A 132 -3.75 9.89 -1.86
N THR A 133 -3.84 8.62 -2.27
CA THR A 133 -2.66 7.74 -2.38
C THR A 133 -1.62 8.31 -3.34
N ASP A 134 -0.35 8.05 -3.06
CA ASP A 134 0.77 8.41 -3.93
C ASP A 134 1.11 7.27 -4.90
N ARG A 135 0.70 6.03 -4.57
CA ARG A 135 0.99 4.83 -5.36
C ARG A 135 -0.15 3.81 -5.24
N ILE A 136 -0.52 3.21 -6.35
CA ILE A 136 -1.51 2.14 -6.45
C ILE A 136 -0.80 0.85 -6.86
N GLY A 137 -0.99 -0.23 -6.12
CA GLY A 137 -0.72 -1.58 -6.57
C GLY A 137 -1.90 -2.11 -7.35
N HIS A 138 -1.66 -2.74 -8.49
CA HIS A 138 -2.58 -3.37 -9.42
C HIS A 138 -3.33 -2.42 -10.36
N GLY A 139 -4.44 -1.80 -9.95
CA GLY A 139 -5.27 -0.96 -10.81
C GLY A 139 -5.92 -1.69 -11.99
N VAL A 140 -6.12 -3.01 -11.90
CA VAL A 140 -6.58 -3.88 -13.00
C VAL A 140 -8.00 -3.53 -13.43
N ASP A 141 -8.87 -3.23 -12.47
CA ASP A 141 -10.28 -2.96 -12.71
C ASP A 141 -10.59 -1.51 -13.12
N VAL A 142 -9.59 -0.65 -13.25
CA VAL A 142 -9.76 0.79 -13.55
C VAL A 142 -10.69 1.07 -14.74
N MET A 143 -10.71 0.17 -15.72
CA MET A 143 -11.56 0.33 -16.91
C MET A 143 -13.05 -0.01 -16.69
N TYR A 144 -13.39 -0.59 -15.53
CA TYR A 144 -14.78 -0.86 -15.15
C TYR A 144 -15.38 0.28 -14.30
N GLU A 145 -14.57 1.23 -13.86
CA GLU A 145 -15.05 2.38 -13.09
C GLU A 145 -15.79 3.40 -13.95
N GLU A 146 -16.56 4.28 -13.31
CA GLU A 146 -17.24 5.38 -14.00
C GLU A 146 -16.24 6.34 -14.66
N ALA A 147 -16.45 6.68 -15.93
CA ALA A 147 -15.57 7.58 -16.69
C ALA A 147 -14.05 7.23 -16.54
N PRO A 148 -13.64 6.01 -16.91
CA PRO A 148 -12.29 5.51 -16.63
C PRO A 148 -11.20 6.34 -17.31
N GLU A 149 -11.45 6.84 -18.52
CA GLU A 149 -10.48 7.71 -19.21
C GLU A 149 -10.22 9.02 -18.47
N LYS A 150 -11.25 9.56 -17.80
CA LYS A 150 -11.09 10.74 -16.95
C LYS A 150 -10.28 10.38 -15.71
N LEU A 151 -10.58 9.24 -15.06
CA LEU A 151 -9.84 8.76 -13.92
C LEU A 151 -8.35 8.57 -14.23
N LEU A 152 -8.01 7.96 -15.37
CA LEU A 152 -6.62 7.81 -15.81
C LEU A 152 -5.90 9.15 -16.03
N LYS A 153 -6.61 10.17 -16.55
CA LYS A 153 -6.06 11.53 -16.67
C LYS A 153 -5.83 12.16 -15.29
N ASP A 154 -6.74 11.95 -14.36
CA ASP A 154 -6.62 12.46 -12.98
C ASP A 154 -5.46 11.79 -12.23
N VAL A 155 -5.29 10.46 -12.39
CA VAL A 155 -4.14 9.68 -11.88
C VAL A 155 -2.82 10.25 -12.41
N ALA A 156 -2.74 10.49 -13.73
CA ALA A 156 -1.56 11.06 -14.37
C ALA A 156 -1.28 12.50 -13.91
N ALA A 157 -2.31 13.33 -13.83
CA ALA A 157 -2.19 14.74 -13.41
C ALA A 157 -1.73 14.87 -11.95
N LYS A 158 -2.16 13.94 -11.09
CA LYS A 158 -1.73 13.86 -9.69
C LYS A 158 -0.39 13.13 -9.50
N GLN A 159 0.20 12.60 -10.58
CA GLN A 159 1.44 11.83 -10.58
C GLN A 159 1.38 10.60 -9.66
N VAL A 160 0.21 9.97 -9.54
CA VAL A 160 0.05 8.72 -8.82
C VAL A 160 0.72 7.60 -9.61
N LEU A 161 1.67 6.91 -8.99
CA LEU A 161 2.36 5.79 -9.62
C LEU A 161 1.46 4.54 -9.59
N VAL A 162 1.46 3.76 -10.68
CA VAL A 162 0.77 2.47 -10.74
C VAL A 162 1.79 1.36 -10.87
N GLU A 163 1.75 0.40 -9.94
CA GLU A 163 2.57 -0.82 -9.96
C GLU A 163 1.81 -1.93 -10.69
N ILE A 164 2.38 -2.39 -11.79
CA ILE A 164 1.84 -3.53 -12.55
C ILE A 164 2.43 -4.81 -11.96
N ASN A 165 1.64 -5.51 -11.15
CA ASN A 165 2.06 -6.73 -10.46
C ASN A 165 1.83 -7.97 -11.34
N LEU A 166 2.64 -8.15 -12.38
CA LEU A 166 2.44 -9.14 -13.45
C LEU A 166 2.10 -10.53 -12.93
N THR A 167 2.96 -11.11 -12.09
CA THR A 167 2.77 -12.47 -11.55
C THR A 167 1.52 -12.56 -10.67
N SER A 168 1.30 -11.58 -9.79
CA SER A 168 0.12 -11.58 -8.93
C SER A 168 -1.17 -11.41 -9.73
N ASN A 169 -1.18 -10.53 -10.74
CA ASN A 169 -2.34 -10.35 -11.61
C ASN A 169 -2.67 -11.62 -12.40
N GLU A 170 -1.65 -12.35 -12.86
CA GLU A 170 -1.84 -13.63 -13.56
C GLU A 170 -2.34 -14.71 -12.60
N ASP A 171 -1.70 -14.91 -11.46
CA ASP A 171 -1.98 -15.98 -10.51
C ASP A 171 -3.32 -15.78 -9.77
N VAL A 172 -3.65 -14.54 -9.40
CA VAL A 172 -4.84 -14.20 -8.59
C VAL A 172 -6.06 -13.88 -9.46
N LEU A 173 -5.84 -13.09 -10.54
CA LEU A 173 -6.93 -12.56 -11.36
C LEU A 173 -7.07 -13.26 -12.73
N GLY A 174 -6.08 -14.07 -13.12
CA GLY A 174 -6.04 -14.66 -14.45
C GLY A 174 -5.87 -13.66 -15.58
N VAL A 175 -5.26 -12.51 -15.31
CA VAL A 175 -5.04 -11.41 -16.25
C VAL A 175 -3.57 -11.34 -16.63
N SER A 176 -3.25 -11.46 -17.92
CA SER A 176 -1.88 -11.41 -18.48
C SER A 176 -1.65 -10.18 -19.34
#